data_36afefe3d0081178629208b5547bbc78
#
_entry.id   36afefe3d0081178629208b5547bbc78
#
_cell.length_a   1.000
_cell.length_b   1.000
_cell.length_c   1.000
_cell.angle_alpha   90.00
_cell.angle_beta   90.00
_cell.angle_gamma   90.00
#
_symmetry.space_group_name_H-M   'P 1'
#
loop_
_entity.id
_entity.type
_entity.pdbx_description
1 polymer ?
#
loop_
_entity_poly.entity_id
_entity_poly.type
_entity_poly.pdbx_seq_one_letter_code
_entity_poly.pdbx_strand_id
1 'polypeptide(L)' 'MPYLESEYDDLDKYKDDYGDIVYYKKNTSIWHNPYGPAVISKDGYIAYLIDGKWHRLD' A
#
# COMPACT_ATOMS: atom_id res chain seq x y z
N MET A 1 15.51 0.21 12.78
CA MET A 1 15.15 0.65 12.46
C MET A 1 14.06 1.02 12.29
N PRO A 2 13.66 1.36 12.37
CA PRO A 2 12.52 1.52 12.38
C PRO A 2 11.58 1.69 11.51
N TYR A 3 11.20 1.63 11.40
CA TYR A 3 10.53 1.46 10.72
C TYR A 3 9.68 1.90 10.02
N LEU A 4 9.19 1.96 10.12
CA LEU A 4 8.98 2.00 8.76
C LEU A 4 7.61 2.16 8.35
N GLU A 5 6.68 1.71 9.06
CA GLU A 5 5.29 1.90 8.78
C GLU A 5 4.96 3.37 8.80
N SER A 6 5.78 4.15 9.44
CA SER A 6 5.54 5.58 9.50
C SER A 6 6.23 6.34 8.39
N GLU A 7 6.69 5.62 7.38
CA GLU A 7 7.36 6.24 6.28
C GLU A 7 6.48 7.25 5.55
N TYR A 8 5.19 7.00 5.51
CA TYR A 8 4.26 7.84 4.77
C TYR A 8 3.20 8.37 5.72
N ASP A 9 3.22 9.67 5.95
CA ASP A 9 2.27 10.28 6.88
C ASP A 9 0.85 10.32 6.33
N ASP A 10 0.72 10.25 5.01
CA ASP A 10 -0.58 10.36 4.38
C ASP A 10 -1.16 9.01 3.98
N LEU A 11 -0.57 7.93 4.47
CA LEU A 11 -1.05 6.59 4.16
C LEU A 11 -1.22 5.77 5.42
N ASP A 12 -2.18 4.86 5.40
CA ASP A 12 -2.32 3.83 6.40
C ASP A 12 -1.79 2.53 5.82
N LYS A 13 -0.95 1.84 6.56
CA LYS A 13 -0.38 0.58 6.13
C LYS A 13 -1.00 -0.55 6.92
N TYR A 14 -1.46 -1.57 6.22
CA TYR A 14 -2.03 -2.74 6.84
C TYR A 14 -1.24 -3.98 6.42
N LYS A 15 -0.89 -4.80 7.38
CA LYS A 15 -0.19 -6.04 7.12
C LYS A 15 -0.96 -7.15 7.80
N ASP A 16 -1.39 -8.16 7.04
CA ASP A 16 -2.17 -9.23 7.64
C ASP A 16 -1.29 -10.39 8.07
N ASP A 17 -1.92 -11.41 8.62
CA ASP A 17 -1.19 -12.55 9.17
C ASP A 17 -0.56 -13.41 8.09
N TYR A 18 -0.97 -13.24 6.85
CA TYR A 18 -0.44 -14.01 5.74
C TYR A 18 0.76 -13.36 5.09
N GLY A 19 1.11 -12.17 5.51
CA GLY A 19 2.25 -11.47 4.93
C GLY A 19 1.90 -10.53 3.81
N ASP A 20 0.61 -10.31 3.56
CA ASP A 20 0.18 -9.36 2.55
C ASP A 20 0.20 -7.96 3.14
N ILE A 21 0.60 -7.00 2.34
CA ILE A 21 0.68 -5.60 2.76
C ILE A 21 -0.21 -4.78 1.84
N VAL A 22 -1.02 -3.91 2.44
CA VAL A 22 -1.91 -3.04 1.69
C VAL A 22 -1.77 -1.63 2.24
N TYR A 23 -1.71 -0.66 1.34
CA TYR A 23 -1.70 0.74 1.73
C TYR A 23 -3.05 1.36 1.39
N TYR A 24 -3.52 2.18 2.30
CA TYR A 24 -4.78 2.89 2.15
C TYR A 24 -4.54 4.38 2.23
N LYS A 25 -5.40 5.13 1.55
CA LYS A 25 -5.43 6.56 1.75
C LYS A 25 -5.75 6.83 3.22
N LYS A 26 -5.05 7.78 3.83
CA LYS A 26 -5.16 8.04 5.26
C LYS A 26 -6.60 8.23 5.69
N ASN A 27 -7.00 7.49 6.72
CA ASN A 27 -8.34 7.54 7.31
C ASN A 27 -9.43 7.07 6.35
N THR A 28 -9.08 6.23 5.37
CA THR A 28 -10.06 5.68 4.45
C THR A 28 -9.77 4.20 4.22
N SER A 29 -10.67 3.52 3.50
CA SER A 29 -10.42 2.15 3.06
C SER A 29 -10.08 2.10 1.58
N ILE A 30 -9.63 3.19 1.02
CA ILE A 30 -9.33 3.26 -0.41
C ILE A 30 -7.89 2.86 -0.64
N TRP A 31 -7.67 1.83 -1.45
CA TRP A 31 -6.32 1.39 -1.80
C TRP A 31 -5.61 2.50 -2.55
N HIS A 32 -4.43 2.87 -2.06
CA HIS A 32 -3.79 4.06 -2.58
C HIS A 32 -2.34 4.09 -2.13
N ASN A 33 -1.42 4.27 -3.07
CA ASN A 33 -0.03 4.53 -2.72
C ASN A 33 0.66 5.21 -3.90
N PRO A 34 0.87 6.53 -3.81
CA PRO A 34 1.55 7.25 -4.89
C PRO A 34 3.07 7.04 -4.90
N TYR A 35 3.61 6.37 -3.89
CA TYR A 35 5.06 6.21 -3.78
C TYR A 35 5.54 4.85 -4.27
N GLY A 36 4.62 3.91 -4.45
CA GLY A 36 4.98 2.57 -4.85
C GLY A 36 3.75 1.70 -4.94
N PRO A 37 3.90 0.37 -4.80
CA PRO A 37 2.74 -0.51 -4.85
C PRO A 37 1.79 -0.26 -3.70
N ALA A 38 0.50 -0.29 -3.97
CA ALA A 38 -0.52 -0.20 -2.93
C ALA A 38 -0.79 -1.57 -2.32
N VAL A 39 -0.61 -2.64 -3.07
CA VAL A 39 -0.81 -3.99 -2.59
C VAL A 39 0.43 -4.81 -2.90
N ILE A 40 0.94 -5.50 -1.88
CA ILE A 40 2.08 -6.39 -2.04
C ILE A 40 1.70 -7.71 -1.39
N SER A 41 1.57 -8.74 -2.20
CA SER A 41 1.21 -10.06 -1.70
C SER A 41 2.46 -10.87 -1.40
N LYS A 42 2.37 -11.76 -0.45
CA LYS A 42 3.49 -12.62 -0.13
C LYS A 42 3.88 -13.50 -1.31
N ASP A 43 2.95 -13.73 -2.23
CA ASP A 43 3.22 -14.53 -3.42
C ASP A 43 3.94 -13.75 -4.51
N GLY A 44 4.23 -12.48 -4.27
CA GLY A 44 4.91 -11.66 -5.25
C GLY A 44 3.98 -10.84 -6.11
N TYR A 45 2.68 -10.92 -5.88
CA TYR A 45 1.72 -10.10 -6.61
C TYR A 45 1.83 -8.66 -6.14
N ILE A 46 1.90 -7.75 -7.09
CA ILE A 46 2.05 -6.33 -6.79
C ILE A 46 1.03 -5.55 -7.60
N ALA A 47 0.34 -4.62 -6.97
CA ALA A 47 -0.64 -3.79 -7.64
C ALA A 47 -0.40 -2.33 -7.29
N TYR A 48 -0.42 -1.50 -8.31
CA TYR A 48 -0.26 -0.05 -8.15
C TYR A 48 -1.61 0.60 -8.29
N LEU A 49 -2.04 1.31 -7.24
CA LEU A 49 -3.36 1.95 -7.22
C LEU A 49 -3.25 3.38 -6.71
N ILE A 50 -4.01 4.26 -7.32
CA ILE A 50 -4.15 5.66 -6.88
C ILE A 50 -5.64 5.91 -6.74
N ASP A 51 -6.07 6.31 -5.55
CA ASP A 51 -7.49 6.56 -5.24
C ASP A 51 -8.35 5.36 -5.61
N GLY A 52 -7.82 4.15 -5.39
CA GLY A 52 -8.56 2.92 -5.65
C GLY A 52 -8.56 2.48 -7.10
N LYS A 53 -7.86 3.18 -7.97
CA LYS A 53 -7.82 2.85 -9.40
C LYS A 53 -6.44 2.37 -9.79
N TRP A 54 -6.41 1.41 -10.71
CA TRP A 54 -5.14 0.89 -11.20
C TRP A 54 -4.32 1.99 -11.82
N HIS A 55 -3.03 1.95 -11.56
CA HIS A 55 -2.12 2.96 -12.04
C HIS A 55 -0.83 2.29 -12.50
N ARG A 56 -0.43 2.57 -13.75
CA ARG A 56 0.81 2.04 -14.28
C ARG A 56 1.88 3.11 -14.20
N LEU A 57 3.04 2.70 -13.74
CA LEU A 57 4.13 3.66 -13.59
C LEU A 57 4.95 3.85 -14.86
N ASP A 58 4.79 2.97 -15.82
CA ASP A 58 5.52 3.11 -17.10
C ASP A 58 4.72 3.82 -18.18
#